data_951fed2473494f02260d51526651ac88
#
_entry.id   951fed2473494f02260d51526651ac88
#
_cell.length_a   1.000
_cell.length_b   1.000
_cell.length_c   1.000
_cell.angle_alpha   90.00
_cell.angle_beta   90.00
_cell.angle_gamma   90.00
#
_symmetry.space_group_name_H-M   'P 1'
#
loop_
_entity.id
_entity.type
_entity.pdbx_description
1 polymer ?
#
loop_
_entity_poly.entity_id
_entity_poly.type
_entity_poly.pdbx_seq_one_letter_code
_entity_poly.pdbx_strand_id
1 'polypeptide(L)'
;MSESNLNRRAAIAAVLMAAASAGGQAMVPTKRMAELRGPFQLADIVPVNVPGWRVDDRAVGGIVNPQTEALLSKIYSQLLDRIYLDGQGNRIMLSVAYGADQADDDVQLHYPEVCYPAQGFRVKNNRLDRIETHDGLVRVRRLETQFGDSRFEPVTYWTIVGDQQSLGGWDRKLSEIRHGLRGEIVDGLLFR
;
A
#
# COMPACT_ATOMS: atom_id res chain seq x y z
N MET A 1 -24.60 -49.62 10.53
CA MET A 1 -23.20 -49.14 10.67
C MET A 1 -22.80 -49.35 12.12
N SER A 2 -21.74 -50.11 12.40
CA SER A 2 -21.35 -50.46 13.77
C SER A 2 -20.80 -49.22 14.50
N GLU A 3 -21.13 -49.00 15.75
CA GLU A 3 -20.66 -47.90 16.60
C GLU A 3 -19.11 -47.79 16.63
N SER A 4 -18.41 -48.93 16.56
CA SER A 4 -16.96 -48.99 16.49
C SER A 4 -16.38 -48.28 15.21
N ASN A 5 -17.09 -48.33 14.07
CA ASN A 5 -16.67 -47.66 12.86
C ASN A 5 -16.91 -46.15 12.91
N LEU A 6 -17.96 -45.70 13.59
CA LEU A 6 -18.25 -44.30 13.86
C LEU A 6 -17.17 -43.68 14.77
N ASN A 7 -16.82 -44.35 15.87
CA ASN A 7 -15.78 -43.88 16.79
C ASN A 7 -14.41 -43.82 16.14
N ARG A 8 -14.04 -44.79 15.29
CA ARG A 8 -12.78 -44.78 14.52
C ARG A 8 -12.73 -43.63 13.53
N ARG A 9 -13.81 -43.33 12.81
CA ARG A 9 -13.89 -42.19 11.87
C ARG A 9 -13.79 -40.86 12.61
N ALA A 10 -14.47 -40.73 13.75
CA ALA A 10 -14.38 -39.53 14.58
C ALA A 10 -12.97 -39.30 15.11
N ALA A 11 -12.29 -40.35 15.58
CA ALA A 11 -10.91 -40.24 16.03
C ALA A 11 -9.94 -39.81 14.90
N ILE A 12 -10.08 -40.40 13.70
CA ILE A 12 -9.27 -40.00 12.54
C ILE A 12 -9.52 -38.54 12.17
N ALA A 13 -10.79 -38.12 12.13
CA ALA A 13 -11.14 -36.71 11.82
C ALA A 13 -10.58 -35.75 12.88
N ALA A 14 -10.62 -36.09 14.17
CA ALA A 14 -10.05 -35.28 15.26
C ALA A 14 -8.52 -35.14 15.10
N VAL A 15 -7.82 -36.23 14.77
CA VAL A 15 -6.37 -36.20 14.56
C VAL A 15 -6.02 -35.35 13.33
N LEU A 16 -6.77 -35.49 12.24
CA LEU A 16 -6.55 -34.67 11.03
C LEU A 16 -6.82 -33.19 11.29
N MET A 17 -7.86 -32.85 12.01
CA MET A 17 -8.16 -31.46 12.40
C MET A 17 -7.06 -30.89 13.31
N ALA A 18 -6.59 -31.63 14.29
CA ALA A 18 -5.49 -31.23 15.16
C ALA A 18 -4.20 -31.02 14.38
N ALA A 19 -3.86 -31.94 13.47
CA ALA A 19 -2.69 -31.80 12.61
C ALA A 19 -2.80 -30.62 11.66
N ALA A 20 -3.96 -30.38 11.05
CA ALA A 20 -4.23 -29.22 10.20
C ALA A 20 -4.13 -27.90 10.98
N SER A 21 -4.67 -27.85 12.21
CA SER A 21 -4.58 -26.69 13.09
C SER A 21 -3.13 -26.39 13.48
N ALA A 22 -2.36 -27.41 13.89
CA ALA A 22 -0.95 -27.25 14.23
C ALA A 22 -0.12 -26.81 13.01
N GLY A 23 -0.40 -27.41 11.83
CA GLY A 23 0.23 -27.02 10.56
C GLY A 23 -0.09 -25.59 10.17
N GLY A 24 -1.36 -25.18 10.27
CA GLY A 24 -1.78 -23.81 9.98
C GLY A 24 -1.10 -22.80 10.91
N GLN A 25 -1.02 -23.11 12.20
CA GLN A 25 -0.33 -22.23 13.17
C GLN A 25 1.17 -22.10 12.87
N ALA A 26 1.81 -23.19 12.47
CA ALA A 26 3.24 -23.18 12.09
C ALA A 26 3.53 -22.41 10.80
N MET A 27 2.53 -22.20 9.95
CA MET A 27 2.63 -21.44 8.71
C MET A 27 2.28 -19.97 8.85
N VAL A 28 1.85 -19.49 10.03
CA VAL A 28 1.57 -18.06 10.23
C VAL A 28 2.87 -17.27 10.07
N PRO A 29 2.91 -16.26 9.16
CA PRO A 29 4.09 -15.43 8.98
C PRO A 29 4.40 -14.63 10.25
N THR A 30 5.68 -14.52 10.58
CA THR A 30 6.14 -13.81 11.79
C THR A 30 7.27 -12.82 11.54
N LYS A 31 7.94 -12.91 10.39
CA LYS A 31 9.10 -12.07 10.07
C LYS A 31 8.65 -10.84 9.30
N ARG A 32 8.73 -9.66 9.89
CA ARG A 32 8.38 -8.42 9.19
C ARG A 32 9.48 -7.99 8.24
N MET A 33 9.16 -7.80 6.96
CA MET A 33 10.11 -7.30 5.95
C MET A 33 10.63 -5.91 6.32
N ALA A 34 9.83 -5.08 6.95
CA ALA A 34 10.23 -3.79 7.47
C ALA A 34 11.43 -3.87 8.44
N GLU A 35 11.45 -4.89 9.30
CA GLU A 35 12.57 -5.14 10.23
C GLU A 35 13.81 -5.66 9.49
N LEU A 36 13.62 -6.48 8.46
CA LEU A 36 14.73 -7.01 7.64
C LEU A 36 15.40 -5.92 6.80
N ARG A 37 14.66 -4.90 6.36
CA ARG A 37 15.22 -3.76 5.61
C ARG A 37 16.02 -2.80 6.49
N GLY A 38 15.81 -2.82 7.80
CA GLY A 38 16.39 -1.87 8.74
C GLY A 38 15.66 -0.50 8.73
N PRO A 39 16.05 0.38 9.66
CA PRO A 39 15.44 1.69 9.79
C PRO A 39 15.80 2.61 8.62
N PHE A 40 14.83 3.34 8.11
CA PHE A 40 15.00 4.40 7.11
C PHE A 40 13.96 5.50 7.34
N GLN A 41 14.21 6.68 6.75
CA GLN A 41 13.24 7.77 6.74
C GLN A 41 12.91 8.15 5.29
N LEU A 42 11.63 8.27 4.97
CA LEU A 42 11.19 8.71 3.64
C LEU A 42 11.77 10.08 3.28
N ALA A 43 11.90 10.95 4.27
CA ALA A 43 12.45 12.29 4.10
C ALA A 43 13.90 12.31 3.59
N ASP A 44 14.69 11.29 3.94
CA ASP A 44 16.09 11.16 3.54
C ASP A 44 16.23 10.55 2.13
N ILE A 45 15.27 9.73 1.73
CA ILE A 45 15.30 9.02 0.44
C ILE A 45 14.70 9.86 -0.68
N VAL A 46 13.59 10.56 -0.39
CA VAL A 46 12.90 11.38 -1.39
C VAL A 46 13.64 12.71 -1.57
N PRO A 47 14.14 13.05 -2.79
CA PRO A 47 14.94 14.22 -3.00
C PRO A 47 14.14 15.52 -2.79
N VAL A 48 14.75 16.50 -2.12
CA VAL A 48 14.22 17.87 -2.01
C VAL A 48 14.42 18.69 -3.28
N ASN A 49 15.44 18.35 -4.07
CA ASN A 49 15.76 19.02 -5.33
C ASN A 49 15.71 18.00 -6.47
N VAL A 50 14.85 18.26 -7.43
CA VAL A 50 14.73 17.49 -8.67
C VAL A 50 15.04 18.47 -9.83
N PRO A 51 15.77 18.09 -10.89
CA PRO A 51 16.07 18.97 -12.00
C PRO A 51 14.81 19.67 -12.53
N GLY A 52 14.81 21.01 -12.52
CA GLY A 52 13.68 21.83 -12.94
C GLY A 52 12.58 22.02 -11.88
N TRP A 53 12.65 21.36 -10.73
CA TRP A 53 11.66 21.43 -9.67
C TRP A 53 12.32 21.69 -8.31
N ARG A 54 11.68 22.46 -7.46
CA ARG A 54 12.09 22.72 -6.06
C ARG A 54 10.91 22.52 -5.12
N VAL A 55 11.17 22.12 -3.89
CA VAL A 55 10.12 22.04 -2.87
C VAL A 55 9.58 23.45 -2.56
N ASP A 56 8.27 23.56 -2.48
CA ASP A 56 7.58 24.76 -2.03
C ASP A 56 7.49 24.79 -0.49
N ASP A 57 8.45 25.42 0.14
CA ASP A 57 8.51 25.52 1.62
C ASP A 57 7.31 26.31 2.21
N ARG A 58 6.60 27.08 1.38
CA ARG A 58 5.41 27.85 1.81
C ARG A 58 4.15 26.97 1.86
N ALA A 59 4.17 25.84 1.22
CA ALA A 59 3.07 24.89 1.14
C ALA A 59 3.08 23.84 2.27
N VAL A 60 3.98 23.99 3.24
CA VAL A 60 4.09 23.10 4.40
C VAL A 60 2.87 23.30 5.29
N GLY A 61 2.02 22.28 5.34
CA GLY A 61 0.90 22.20 6.26
C GLY A 61 -0.43 22.69 5.69
N GLY A 62 -0.98 21.95 4.73
CA GLY A 62 -2.43 21.88 4.64
C GLY A 62 -2.93 21.49 6.04
N ILE A 63 -3.91 22.22 6.58
CA ILE A 63 -4.51 21.87 7.88
C ILE A 63 -5.12 20.49 7.72
N VAL A 64 -4.34 19.45 8.06
CA VAL A 64 -4.86 18.08 8.12
C VAL A 64 -5.77 18.03 9.32
N ASN A 65 -7.01 17.61 9.12
CA ASN A 65 -7.93 17.39 10.23
C ASN A 65 -7.29 16.41 11.22
N PRO A 66 -7.15 16.74 12.51
CA PRO A 66 -6.49 15.88 13.51
C PRO A 66 -7.04 14.45 13.55
N GLN A 67 -8.33 14.27 13.24
CA GLN A 67 -8.97 12.96 13.17
C GLN A 67 -8.46 12.16 11.96
N THR A 68 -8.23 12.83 10.83
CA THR A 68 -7.64 12.22 9.63
C THR A 68 -6.19 11.86 9.88
N GLU A 69 -5.42 12.73 10.53
CA GLU A 69 -4.03 12.46 10.90
C GLU A 69 -3.90 11.25 11.85
N ALA A 70 -4.76 11.18 12.86
CA ALA A 70 -4.83 10.04 13.79
C ALA A 70 -5.25 8.73 13.10
N LEU A 71 -6.03 8.79 12.03
CA LEU A 71 -6.40 7.63 11.23
C LEU A 71 -5.22 7.20 10.35
N LEU A 72 -4.59 8.16 9.66
CA LEU A 72 -3.45 7.90 8.78
C LEU A 72 -2.25 7.33 9.55
N SER A 73 -1.99 7.80 10.78
CA SER A 73 -0.92 7.28 11.63
C SER A 73 -1.12 5.84 12.12
N LYS A 74 -2.36 5.34 12.09
CA LYS A 74 -2.66 3.92 12.36
C LYS A 74 -2.38 3.02 11.16
N ILE A 75 -2.55 3.56 9.95
CA ILE A 75 -2.41 2.82 8.70
C ILE A 75 -0.98 2.86 8.19
N TYR A 76 -0.33 4.04 8.29
CA TYR A 76 0.99 4.27 7.73
C TYR A 76 2.02 4.50 8.84
N SER A 77 3.13 3.80 8.73
CA SER A 77 4.29 3.99 9.62
C SER A 77 5.03 5.29 9.32
N GLN A 78 5.01 5.70 8.04
CA GLN A 78 5.55 6.99 7.60
C GLN A 78 4.68 7.54 6.47
N LEU A 79 4.48 8.85 6.49
CA LEU A 79 3.82 9.60 5.42
C LEU A 79 4.69 10.83 5.09
N LEU A 80 4.99 11.01 3.82
CA LEU A 80 5.72 12.15 3.32
C LEU A 80 4.92 12.83 2.21
N ASP A 81 4.54 14.08 2.43
CA ASP A 81 3.91 14.93 1.43
C ASP A 81 4.85 16.09 1.09
N ARG A 82 5.09 16.30 -0.21
CA ARG A 82 5.88 17.42 -0.72
C ARG A 82 5.17 18.05 -1.91
N ILE A 83 5.19 19.37 -1.96
CA ILE A 83 4.77 20.12 -3.15
C ILE A 83 6.02 20.62 -3.83
N TYR A 84 6.15 20.33 -5.12
CA TYR A 84 7.21 20.82 -5.96
C TYR A 84 6.68 21.91 -6.90
N LEU A 85 7.51 22.94 -7.11
CA LEU A 85 7.28 24.04 -8.04
C LEU A 85 8.32 23.98 -9.15
N ASP A 86 7.87 24.16 -10.40
CA ASP A 86 8.78 24.41 -11.52
C ASP A 86 9.08 25.92 -11.68
N GLY A 87 9.92 26.25 -12.67
CA GLY A 87 10.28 27.62 -12.99
C GLY A 87 9.12 28.49 -13.54
N GLN A 88 8.01 27.87 -13.92
CA GLN A 88 6.81 28.52 -14.45
C GLN A 88 5.73 28.68 -13.37
N GLY A 89 5.94 28.15 -12.18
CA GLY A 89 4.98 28.19 -11.07
C GLY A 89 3.95 27.06 -11.10
N ASN A 90 4.13 26.05 -11.95
CA ASN A 90 3.31 24.85 -11.90
C ASN A 90 3.63 24.06 -10.63
N ARG A 91 2.61 23.41 -10.07
CA ARG A 91 2.71 22.66 -8.83
C ARG A 91 2.44 21.18 -9.07
N ILE A 92 3.27 20.34 -8.48
CA ILE A 92 3.03 18.90 -8.39
C ILE A 92 3.11 18.51 -6.92
N MET A 93 2.12 17.79 -6.42
CA MET A 93 2.15 17.18 -5.10
C MET A 93 2.67 15.75 -5.23
N LEU A 94 3.70 15.42 -4.48
CA LEU A 94 4.17 14.06 -4.27
C LEU A 94 3.76 13.63 -2.87
N SER A 95 3.03 12.53 -2.78
CA SER A 95 2.69 11.86 -1.52
C SER A 95 3.28 10.45 -1.54
N VAL A 96 4.06 10.12 -0.52
CA VAL A 96 4.64 8.79 -0.34
C VAL A 96 4.19 8.26 1.01
N ALA A 97 3.49 7.15 1.01
CA ALA A 97 3.01 6.48 2.21
C ALA A 97 3.67 5.10 2.36
N TYR A 98 4.24 4.84 3.52
CA TYR A 98 4.87 3.57 3.87
C TYR A 98 4.11 2.89 5.00
N GLY A 99 3.70 1.65 4.78
CA GLY A 99 3.13 0.77 5.79
C GLY A 99 4.08 -0.39 6.07
N ALA A 100 4.55 -0.49 7.31
CA ALA A 100 5.52 -1.51 7.73
C ALA A 100 4.90 -2.92 7.82
N ASP A 101 3.58 -3.02 7.82
CA ASP A 101 2.82 -4.26 7.93
C ASP A 101 1.61 -4.19 6.98
N GLN A 102 1.46 -5.17 6.13
CA GLN A 102 0.33 -5.27 5.18
C GLN A 102 -0.48 -6.54 5.40
N ALA A 103 -0.30 -7.21 6.57
CA ALA A 103 -0.99 -8.47 6.88
C ALA A 103 -2.48 -8.29 7.15
N ASP A 104 -2.85 -7.18 7.80
CA ASP A 104 -4.23 -6.90 8.17
C ASP A 104 -4.88 -5.94 7.17
N ASP A 105 -6.14 -6.22 6.81
CA ASP A 105 -6.92 -5.39 5.88
C ASP A 105 -7.08 -3.94 6.38
N ASP A 106 -7.09 -3.71 7.69
CA ASP A 106 -7.23 -2.39 8.30
C ASP A 106 -5.98 -1.50 8.16
N VAL A 107 -4.80 -2.10 7.94
CA VAL A 107 -3.51 -1.38 7.80
C VAL A 107 -2.94 -1.42 6.38
N GLN A 108 -3.72 -1.92 5.43
CA GLN A 108 -3.29 -1.99 4.02
C GLN A 108 -3.26 -0.62 3.35
N LEU A 109 -2.41 -0.53 2.32
CA LEU A 109 -2.36 0.65 1.46
C LEU A 109 -3.72 0.95 0.84
N HIS A 110 -4.23 2.16 1.07
CA HIS A 110 -5.49 2.63 0.51
C HIS A 110 -5.28 3.24 -0.88
N TYR A 111 -5.89 2.63 -1.88
CA TYR A 111 -5.77 3.09 -3.26
C TYR A 111 -6.56 4.37 -3.51
N PRO A 112 -6.00 5.31 -4.31
CA PRO A 112 -6.67 6.58 -4.63
C PRO A 112 -8.07 6.42 -5.20
N GLU A 113 -8.34 5.39 -6.03
CA GLU A 113 -9.68 5.14 -6.58
C GLU A 113 -10.75 4.81 -5.53
N VAL A 114 -10.34 4.48 -4.30
CA VAL A 114 -11.24 4.26 -3.16
C VAL A 114 -11.30 5.53 -2.30
N CYS A 115 -10.15 6.15 -2.03
CA CYS A 115 -10.05 7.30 -1.13
C CYS A 115 -10.65 8.58 -1.74
N TYR A 116 -10.47 8.82 -3.03
CA TYR A 116 -10.98 10.02 -3.70
C TYR A 116 -12.51 10.09 -3.71
N PRO A 117 -13.25 9.02 -4.08
CA PRO A 117 -14.71 9.00 -3.95
C PRO A 117 -15.19 9.21 -2.51
N ALA A 118 -14.51 8.63 -1.52
CA ALA A 118 -14.85 8.83 -0.10
C ALA A 118 -14.69 10.29 0.35
N GLN A 119 -13.84 11.06 -0.34
CA GLN A 119 -13.65 12.50 -0.13
C GLN A 119 -14.58 13.37 -1.00
N GLY A 120 -15.50 12.77 -1.75
CA GLY A 120 -16.46 13.46 -2.59
C GLY A 120 -15.99 13.75 -4.02
N PHE A 121 -14.83 13.23 -4.44
CA PHE A 121 -14.40 13.31 -5.82
C PHE A 121 -15.14 12.32 -6.70
N ARG A 122 -15.37 12.69 -7.94
CA ARG A 122 -15.81 11.79 -9.00
C ARG A 122 -14.60 11.33 -9.80
N VAL A 123 -14.40 10.02 -9.93
CA VAL A 123 -13.39 9.43 -10.80
C VAL A 123 -13.96 9.35 -12.22
N LYS A 124 -13.45 10.18 -13.12
CA LYS A 124 -13.90 10.26 -14.51
C LYS A 124 -13.25 9.21 -15.40
N ASN A 125 -11.97 8.95 -15.13
CA ASN A 125 -11.17 8.00 -15.88
C ASN A 125 -10.25 7.24 -14.92
N ASN A 126 -10.02 5.96 -15.21
CA ASN A 126 -9.13 5.09 -14.45
C ASN A 126 -8.46 4.13 -15.44
N ARG A 127 -7.17 4.32 -15.69
CA ARG A 127 -6.44 3.52 -16.67
C ARG A 127 -5.08 3.08 -16.16
N LEU A 128 -4.63 1.94 -16.63
CA LEU A 128 -3.26 1.48 -16.47
C LEU A 128 -2.39 2.12 -17.53
N ASP A 129 -1.17 2.51 -17.12
CA ASP A 129 -0.17 3.12 -17.97
C ASP A 129 1.23 2.69 -17.55
N ARG A 130 2.27 3.14 -18.24
CA ARG A 130 3.66 2.86 -17.94
C ARG A 130 4.46 4.15 -18.05
N ILE A 131 5.41 4.30 -17.13
CA ILE A 131 6.38 5.41 -17.16
C ILE A 131 7.76 4.80 -17.39
N GLU A 132 8.48 5.32 -18.36
CA GLU A 132 9.90 5.01 -18.53
C GLU A 132 10.72 5.78 -17.50
N THR A 133 11.57 5.08 -16.78
CA THR A 133 12.51 5.64 -15.83
C THR A 133 13.92 5.17 -16.17
N HIS A 134 14.93 5.74 -15.53
CA HIS A 134 16.32 5.29 -15.68
C HIS A 134 16.47 3.79 -15.33
N ASP A 135 15.71 3.29 -14.36
CA ASP A 135 15.80 1.92 -13.85
C ASP A 135 14.82 0.96 -14.55
N GLY A 136 14.11 1.43 -15.58
CA GLY A 136 13.19 0.62 -16.36
C GLY A 136 11.74 1.13 -16.37
N LEU A 137 10.84 0.26 -16.79
CA LEU A 137 9.42 0.58 -16.91
C LEU A 137 8.70 0.41 -15.57
N VAL A 138 8.08 1.48 -15.11
CA VAL A 138 7.19 1.47 -13.94
C VAL A 138 5.74 1.42 -14.40
N ARG A 139 5.00 0.39 -14.00
CA ARG A 139 3.55 0.32 -14.22
C ARG A 139 2.86 1.30 -13.28
N VAL A 140 1.98 2.14 -13.80
CA VAL A 140 1.26 3.14 -13.02
C VAL A 140 -0.23 3.06 -13.30
N ARG A 141 -1.01 3.58 -12.36
CA ARG A 141 -2.42 3.86 -12.58
C ARG A 141 -2.61 5.36 -12.64
N ARG A 142 -3.36 5.81 -13.64
CA ARG A 142 -3.74 7.21 -13.82
C ARG A 142 -5.22 7.38 -13.62
N LEU A 143 -5.58 8.32 -12.77
CA LEU A 143 -6.94 8.73 -12.52
C LEU A 143 -7.14 10.17 -12.96
N GLU A 144 -8.29 10.44 -13.54
CA GLU A 144 -8.80 11.80 -13.73
C GLU A 144 -9.91 12.00 -12.73
N THR A 145 -9.68 12.84 -11.73
CA THR A 145 -10.65 13.06 -10.65
C THR A 145 -11.18 14.48 -10.67
N GLN A 146 -12.41 14.67 -10.24
CA GLN A 146 -13.09 15.95 -10.21
C GLN A 146 -13.90 16.10 -8.93
N PHE A 147 -13.71 17.22 -8.24
CA PHE A 147 -14.53 17.64 -7.11
C PHE A 147 -15.34 18.88 -7.48
N GLY A 148 -16.67 18.77 -7.39
CA GLY A 148 -17.56 19.79 -7.92
C GLY A 148 -17.37 19.99 -9.43
N ASP A 149 -17.51 21.22 -9.90
CA ASP A 149 -17.41 21.55 -11.33
C ASP A 149 -16.10 22.26 -11.71
N SER A 150 -15.28 22.63 -10.73
CA SER A 150 -14.11 23.48 -10.94
C SER A 150 -12.76 22.86 -10.53
N ARG A 151 -12.73 21.85 -9.65
CA ARG A 151 -11.49 21.27 -9.16
C ARG A 151 -11.20 19.94 -9.86
N PHE A 152 -10.19 19.95 -10.71
CA PHE A 152 -9.71 18.78 -11.43
C PHE A 152 -8.35 18.36 -10.86
N GLU A 153 -8.24 17.10 -10.47
CA GLU A 153 -6.99 16.54 -9.94
C GLU A 153 -6.62 15.28 -10.73
N PRO A 154 -5.67 15.37 -11.66
CA PRO A 154 -5.07 14.19 -12.26
C PRO A 154 -4.15 13.52 -11.24
N VAL A 155 -4.32 12.22 -11.05
CA VAL A 155 -3.54 11.42 -10.10
C VAL A 155 -2.81 10.34 -10.84
N THR A 156 -1.50 10.25 -10.64
CA THR A 156 -0.71 9.11 -11.09
C THR A 156 -0.12 8.43 -9.86
N TYR A 157 -0.32 7.13 -9.75
CA TYR A 157 0.21 6.39 -8.62
C TYR A 157 0.71 5.00 -8.99
N TRP A 158 1.58 4.47 -8.15
CA TRP A 158 1.96 3.06 -8.13
C TRP A 158 2.23 2.61 -6.71
N THR A 159 2.23 1.30 -6.52
CA THR A 159 2.51 0.68 -5.22
C THR A 159 3.57 -0.40 -5.36
N ILE A 160 4.29 -0.61 -4.27
CA ILE A 160 5.22 -1.72 -4.09
C ILE A 160 4.74 -2.47 -2.84
N VAL A 161 4.61 -3.78 -2.94
CA VAL A 161 4.25 -4.67 -1.83
C VAL A 161 5.34 -5.72 -1.71
N GLY A 162 6.07 -5.69 -0.59
CA GLY A 162 7.31 -6.43 -0.46
C GLY A 162 8.38 -5.94 -1.43
N ASP A 163 8.81 -6.80 -2.33
CA ASP A 163 9.82 -6.52 -3.36
C ASP A 163 9.21 -6.35 -4.77
N GLN A 164 7.88 -6.34 -4.88
CA GLN A 164 7.20 -6.34 -6.18
C GLN A 164 6.28 -5.14 -6.36
N GLN A 165 6.30 -4.62 -7.58
CA GLN A 165 5.33 -3.62 -8.00
C GLN A 165 3.93 -4.25 -8.08
N SER A 166 2.96 -3.62 -7.43
CA SER A 166 1.57 -4.06 -7.38
C SER A 166 0.65 -2.88 -7.67
N LEU A 167 -0.35 -3.08 -8.53
CA LEU A 167 -1.41 -2.10 -8.78
C LEU A 167 -2.76 -2.57 -8.23
N GLY A 168 -2.72 -3.40 -7.20
CA GLY A 168 -3.88 -3.95 -6.51
C GLY A 168 -4.32 -5.31 -7.03
N GLY A 169 -5.45 -5.80 -6.53
CA GLY A 169 -6.06 -7.05 -6.96
C GLY A 169 -5.15 -8.27 -6.77
N TRP A 170 -5.03 -9.07 -7.82
CA TRP A 170 -4.29 -10.32 -7.79
C TRP A 170 -2.77 -10.15 -7.63
N ASP A 171 -2.18 -9.06 -8.17
CA ASP A 171 -0.73 -8.80 -8.05
C ASP A 171 -0.32 -8.72 -6.58
N ARG A 172 -1.08 -7.95 -5.79
CA ARG A 172 -0.85 -7.82 -4.34
C ARG A 172 -1.02 -9.15 -3.63
N LYS A 173 -2.14 -9.83 -3.88
CA LYS A 173 -2.45 -11.12 -3.22
C LYS A 173 -1.40 -12.18 -3.50
N LEU A 174 -0.89 -12.21 -4.72
CA LEU A 174 0.19 -13.13 -5.10
C LEU A 174 1.50 -12.81 -4.38
N SER A 175 1.84 -11.52 -4.23
CA SER A 175 3.01 -11.09 -3.44
C SER A 175 2.86 -11.50 -1.98
N GLU A 176 1.72 -11.23 -1.34
CA GLU A 176 1.42 -11.62 0.03
C GLU A 176 1.55 -13.14 0.24
N ILE A 177 0.96 -13.95 -0.64
CA ILE A 177 1.04 -15.42 -0.56
C ILE A 177 2.49 -15.89 -0.71
N ARG A 178 3.24 -15.34 -1.68
CA ARG A 178 4.62 -15.73 -1.95
C ARG A 178 5.53 -15.47 -0.75
N HIS A 179 5.39 -14.31 -0.12
CA HIS A 179 6.13 -13.94 1.07
C HIS A 179 5.62 -14.69 2.30
N GLY A 180 4.30 -14.84 2.44
CA GLY A 180 3.69 -15.60 3.53
C GLY A 180 4.18 -17.04 3.61
N LEU A 181 4.36 -17.72 2.47
CA LEU A 181 4.96 -19.08 2.40
C LEU A 181 6.41 -19.13 2.87
N ARG A 182 7.11 -17.99 2.91
CA ARG A 182 8.46 -17.85 3.48
C ARG A 182 8.45 -17.41 4.95
N GLY A 183 7.26 -17.27 5.52
CA GLY A 183 7.06 -16.76 6.88
C GLY A 183 7.25 -15.26 7.02
N GLU A 184 7.16 -14.51 5.91
CA GLU A 184 7.39 -13.08 5.85
C GLU A 184 6.06 -12.31 5.79
N ILE A 185 5.97 -11.23 6.58
CA ILE A 185 4.93 -10.21 6.52
C ILE A 185 5.46 -9.07 5.67
N VAL A 186 4.77 -8.77 4.56
CA VAL A 186 5.20 -7.76 3.62
C VAL A 186 4.96 -6.35 4.14
N ASP A 187 5.87 -5.44 3.78
CA ASP A 187 5.68 -4.00 3.87
C ASP A 187 5.10 -3.45 2.56
N GLY A 188 4.71 -2.18 2.55
CA GLY A 188 4.16 -1.57 1.36
C GLY A 188 4.49 -0.09 1.22
N LEU A 189 4.66 0.35 -0.02
CA LEU A 189 4.83 1.75 -0.41
C LEU A 189 3.78 2.14 -1.43
N LEU A 190 3.17 3.30 -1.23
CA LEU A 190 2.32 3.98 -2.20
C LEU A 190 2.99 5.30 -2.59
N PHE A 191 3.23 5.47 -3.87
CA PHE A 191 3.66 6.74 -4.49
C PHE A 191 2.47 7.33 -5.26
N ARG A 192 2.19 8.58 -5.00
CA ARG A 192 1.09 9.28 -5.63
C ARG A 192 1.51 10.69 -6.02
#